data_f3c0bb7d4a75c68abdd6dfbde658849f
#
_entry.id   f3c0bb7d4a75c68abdd6dfbde658849f
#
_cell.length_a   1.000
_cell.length_b   1.000
_cell.length_c   1.000
_cell.angle_alpha   90.00
_cell.angle_beta   90.00
_cell.angle_gamma   90.00
#
_symmetry.space_group_name_H-M   'P 1'
#
loop_
_entity.id
_entity.type
_entity.pdbx_description
1 polymer ?
#
loop_
_entity_poly.entity_id
_entity_poly.type
_entity_poly.pdbx_seq_one_letter_code
_entity_poly.pdbx_strand_id
1 'polypeptide(L)'
;MPNTTLDKAIAAVPKFGDRISLFTKKLRLAQYADGSIYDYRLKIAQAVLFFNKLPEEFTQADIDYYLSTLLTKNRCSISFFKHTVFGLQAYYKVMGLKQPNGLVLPKVRKPKRLPRVLSQEQIARLLRNCTLYDKTLLAVIYDCALRVGEACRLRWDDICFDRRKLFVFQGKGRKDRYVPVSDQMLVVLKAYRKKYPSDDYVFKSHSGKTEPQRITPGYVRIILKNALARVVLDHSITIHDLRHSAATHLLENGENIMQVQKRLGHARLTTTMVYLHIAKIDPIKQVRMIDVLFPPKQ
;
A
#
# COMPACT_ATOMS: atom_id res chain seq x y z
N MET A 1 -26.35 1.27 17.84
CA MET A 1 -25.30 0.64 18.66
C MET A 1 -23.94 1.03 18.09
N PRO A 2 -22.91 1.28 18.92
CA PRO A 2 -21.57 1.61 18.42
C PRO A 2 -20.99 0.43 17.64
N ASN A 3 -20.78 0.60 16.33
CA ASN A 3 -20.36 -0.49 15.43
C ASN A 3 -18.84 -0.66 15.30
N THR A 4 -18.05 0.33 15.73
CA THR A 4 -16.59 0.27 15.61
C THR A 4 -15.89 0.18 16.97
N THR A 5 -14.65 -0.28 17.00
CA THR A 5 -13.81 -0.28 18.22
C THR A 5 -13.69 1.13 18.82
N LEU A 6 -13.62 2.15 17.96
CA LEU A 6 -13.54 3.54 18.39
C LEU A 6 -14.83 3.98 19.10
N ASP A 7 -15.98 3.68 18.50
CA ASP A 7 -17.30 4.03 19.09
C ASP A 7 -17.50 3.34 20.43
N LYS A 8 -17.08 2.08 20.55
CA LYS A 8 -17.12 1.34 21.81
C LYS A 8 -16.26 1.99 22.88
N ALA A 9 -15.06 2.44 22.54
CA ALA A 9 -14.18 3.12 23.49
C ALA A 9 -14.72 4.48 23.93
N ILE A 10 -15.33 5.23 23.01
CA ILE A 10 -15.98 6.53 23.32
C ILE A 10 -17.17 6.33 24.26
N ALA A 11 -17.94 5.26 24.06
CA ALA A 11 -19.09 4.96 24.93
C ALA A 11 -18.65 4.43 26.31
N ALA A 12 -17.55 3.70 26.40
CA ALA A 12 -17.09 3.05 27.61
C ALA A 12 -16.34 4.00 28.57
N VAL A 13 -15.55 4.94 28.02
CA VAL A 13 -14.67 5.79 28.83
C VAL A 13 -15.06 7.27 28.71
N PRO A 14 -15.57 7.90 29.80
CA PRO A 14 -15.91 9.33 29.79
C PRO A 14 -14.74 10.20 29.28
N LYS A 15 -15.05 11.31 28.58
CA LYS A 15 -14.08 12.26 28.01
C LYS A 15 -13.17 11.70 26.92
N PHE A 16 -13.18 10.39 26.62
CA PHE A 16 -12.32 9.83 25.57
C PHE A 16 -12.69 10.37 24.18
N GLY A 17 -13.99 10.64 23.93
CA GLY A 17 -14.45 11.26 22.69
C GLY A 17 -13.76 12.59 22.40
N ASP A 18 -13.67 13.47 23.39
CA ASP A 18 -13.01 14.77 23.27
C ASP A 18 -11.51 14.62 23.09
N ARG A 19 -10.89 13.71 23.85
CA ARG A 19 -9.45 13.44 23.79
C ARG A 19 -9.03 12.91 22.41
N ILE A 20 -9.75 11.95 21.86
CA ILE A 20 -9.41 11.37 20.55
C ILE A 20 -9.70 12.35 19.40
N SER A 21 -10.67 13.24 19.55
CA SER A 21 -10.96 14.32 18.61
C SER A 21 -9.82 15.35 18.61
N LEU A 22 -9.39 15.81 19.78
CA LEU A 22 -8.25 16.71 19.93
C LEU A 22 -6.95 16.09 19.38
N PHE A 23 -6.68 14.84 19.71
CA PHE A 23 -5.55 14.09 19.18
C PHE A 23 -5.57 14.04 17.66
N THR A 24 -6.72 13.74 17.06
CA THR A 24 -6.93 13.71 15.61
C THR A 24 -6.61 15.07 14.98
N LYS A 25 -7.10 16.16 15.58
CA LYS A 25 -6.83 17.53 15.12
C LYS A 25 -5.34 17.85 15.16
N LYS A 26 -4.66 17.55 16.27
CA LYS A 26 -3.22 17.77 16.44
C LYS A 26 -2.38 16.94 15.43
N LEU A 27 -2.75 15.69 15.15
CA LEU A 27 -2.07 14.88 14.13
C LEU A 27 -2.23 15.46 12.73
N ARG A 28 -3.41 15.99 12.39
CA ARG A 28 -3.65 16.67 11.10
C ARG A 28 -2.80 17.94 10.97
N LEU A 29 -2.75 18.76 12.02
CA LEU A 29 -1.87 19.95 12.06
C LEU A 29 -0.37 19.57 11.91
N ALA A 30 0.04 18.46 12.51
CA ALA A 30 1.39 17.90 12.37
C ALA A 30 1.58 17.13 11.04
N GLN A 31 0.62 17.22 10.12
CA GLN A 31 0.66 16.66 8.77
C GLN A 31 0.88 15.14 8.69
N TYR A 32 0.39 14.39 9.66
CA TYR A 32 0.37 12.93 9.57
C TYR A 32 -0.56 12.47 8.43
N ALA A 33 -0.19 11.36 7.78
CA ALA A 33 -1.03 10.76 6.74
C ALA A 33 -2.33 10.20 7.35
N ASP A 34 -3.46 10.32 6.63
CA ASP A 34 -4.79 9.87 7.09
C ASP A 34 -4.79 8.40 7.52
N GLY A 35 -4.07 7.53 6.78
CA GLY A 35 -3.92 6.11 7.16
C GLY A 35 -3.23 5.93 8.51
N SER A 36 -2.20 6.73 8.82
CA SER A 36 -1.53 6.69 10.13
C SER A 36 -2.43 7.23 11.23
N ILE A 37 -3.18 8.31 10.95
CA ILE A 37 -4.15 8.88 11.90
C ILE A 37 -5.21 7.83 12.25
N TYR A 38 -5.76 7.14 11.22
CA TYR A 38 -6.74 6.08 11.43
C TYR A 38 -6.18 4.94 12.28
N ASP A 39 -5.00 4.43 11.92
CA ASP A 39 -4.37 3.33 12.65
C ASP A 39 -4.06 3.71 14.10
N TYR A 40 -3.52 4.89 14.35
CA TYR A 40 -3.19 5.35 15.70
C TYR A 40 -4.44 5.51 16.57
N ARG A 41 -5.50 6.12 16.04
CA ARG A 41 -6.79 6.22 16.74
C ARG A 41 -7.32 4.85 17.16
N LEU A 42 -7.25 3.88 16.23
CA LEU A 42 -7.69 2.51 16.50
C LEU A 42 -6.85 1.85 17.61
N LYS A 43 -5.52 2.03 17.59
CA LYS A 43 -4.64 1.45 18.60
C LYS A 43 -4.86 2.04 19.98
N ILE A 44 -5.08 3.35 20.05
CA ILE A 44 -5.42 4.03 21.32
C ILE A 44 -6.77 3.55 21.83
N ALA A 45 -7.80 3.48 20.99
CA ALA A 45 -9.11 2.97 21.36
C ALA A 45 -9.06 1.53 21.90
N GLN A 46 -8.21 0.67 21.31
CA GLN A 46 -7.97 -0.69 21.80
C GLN A 46 -7.36 -0.72 23.21
N ALA A 47 -6.36 0.14 23.48
CA ALA A 47 -5.75 0.25 24.80
C ALA A 47 -6.73 0.83 25.84
N VAL A 48 -7.50 1.85 25.46
CA VAL A 48 -8.54 2.45 26.31
C VAL A 48 -9.61 1.42 26.70
N LEU A 49 -10.09 0.62 25.76
CA LEU A 49 -11.04 -0.48 26.05
C LEU A 49 -10.43 -1.56 26.94
N PHE A 50 -9.15 -1.83 26.81
CA PHE A 50 -8.46 -2.84 27.58
C PHE A 50 -8.37 -2.46 29.07
N PHE A 51 -8.09 -1.19 29.35
CA PHE A 51 -7.94 -0.68 30.72
C PHE A 51 -9.16 -0.01 31.30
N ASN A 52 -10.14 0.33 30.45
CA ASN A 52 -11.30 1.14 30.80
C ASN A 52 -10.95 2.48 31.48
N LYS A 53 -9.85 3.12 31.01
CA LYS A 53 -9.40 4.44 31.50
C LYS A 53 -8.73 5.24 30.39
N LEU A 54 -8.53 6.55 30.60
CA LEU A 54 -7.87 7.43 29.63
C LEU A 54 -6.38 7.12 29.49
N PRO A 55 -5.77 7.37 28.32
CA PRO A 55 -4.34 7.13 28.11
C PRO A 55 -3.45 7.95 29.06
N GLU A 56 -3.91 9.11 29.53
CA GLU A 56 -3.22 9.96 30.51
C GLU A 56 -3.08 9.28 31.88
N GLU A 57 -3.94 8.33 32.17
CA GLU A 57 -4.00 7.59 33.43
C GLU A 57 -3.21 6.28 33.39
N PHE A 58 -2.60 5.94 32.21
CA PHE A 58 -1.81 4.72 32.08
C PHE A 58 -0.50 4.85 32.84
N THR A 59 -0.29 3.96 33.79
CA THR A 59 0.97 3.82 34.50
C THR A 59 1.98 3.04 33.66
N GLN A 60 3.25 3.06 34.11
CA GLN A 60 4.30 2.22 33.50
C GLN A 60 3.91 0.73 33.52
N ALA A 61 3.40 0.26 34.66
CA ALA A 61 2.96 -1.14 34.84
C ALA A 61 1.83 -1.51 33.87
N ASP A 62 0.88 -0.60 33.62
CA ASP A 62 -0.18 -0.83 32.64
C ASP A 62 0.39 -1.04 31.22
N ILE A 63 1.31 -0.17 30.80
CA ILE A 63 1.94 -0.26 29.49
C ILE A 63 2.70 -1.59 29.33
N ASP A 64 3.51 -1.95 30.32
CA ASP A 64 4.27 -3.20 30.30
C ASP A 64 3.35 -4.43 30.27
N TYR A 65 2.28 -4.41 31.06
CA TYR A 65 1.26 -5.47 31.06
C TYR A 65 0.53 -5.57 29.71
N TYR A 66 0.10 -4.43 29.15
CA TYR A 66 -0.61 -4.42 27.86
C TYR A 66 0.28 -4.95 26.73
N LEU A 67 1.50 -4.43 26.63
CA LEU A 67 2.43 -4.82 25.58
C LEU A 67 2.84 -6.31 25.72
N SER A 68 3.05 -6.81 26.93
CA SER A 68 3.33 -8.22 27.17
C SER A 68 2.13 -9.09 26.78
N THR A 69 0.91 -8.67 27.14
CA THR A 69 -0.33 -9.39 26.79
C THR A 69 -0.53 -9.48 25.28
N LEU A 70 -0.20 -8.41 24.52
CA LEU A 70 -0.27 -8.43 23.06
C LEU A 70 0.66 -9.47 22.46
N LEU A 71 1.85 -9.66 23.02
CA LEU A 71 2.84 -10.61 22.50
C LEU A 71 2.53 -12.05 22.91
N THR A 72 2.13 -12.27 24.16
CA THR A 72 1.95 -13.59 24.75
C THR A 72 0.55 -14.16 24.51
N LYS A 73 -0.48 -13.51 25.03
CA LYS A 73 -1.87 -14.00 24.98
C LYS A 73 -2.51 -13.80 23.61
N ASN A 74 -2.38 -12.62 23.01
CA ASN A 74 -3.04 -12.31 21.75
C ASN A 74 -2.22 -12.73 20.52
N ARG A 75 -0.98 -13.19 20.69
CA ARG A 75 -0.06 -13.60 19.61
C ARG A 75 -0.10 -12.62 18.43
N CYS A 76 -0.15 -11.33 18.71
CA CYS A 76 -0.30 -10.33 17.67
C CYS A 76 0.91 -10.29 16.74
N SER A 77 0.70 -9.87 15.49
CA SER A 77 1.82 -9.69 14.58
C SER A 77 2.76 -8.58 15.07
N ILE A 78 4.06 -8.71 14.77
CA ILE A 78 5.06 -7.66 15.09
C ILE A 78 4.65 -6.30 14.49
N SER A 79 3.94 -6.29 13.35
CA SER A 79 3.44 -5.06 12.74
C SER A 79 2.37 -4.42 13.62
N PHE A 80 1.42 -5.21 14.09
CA PHE A 80 0.38 -4.76 15.02
C PHE A 80 0.98 -4.15 16.27
N PHE A 81 1.93 -4.86 16.91
CA PHE A 81 2.66 -4.39 18.07
C PHE A 81 3.35 -3.04 17.84
N LYS A 82 4.11 -2.92 16.73
CA LYS A 82 4.77 -1.66 16.36
C LYS A 82 3.79 -0.51 16.18
N HIS A 83 2.65 -0.75 15.51
CA HIS A 83 1.63 0.29 15.32
C HIS A 83 0.99 0.70 16.66
N THR A 84 0.84 -0.23 17.61
CA THR A 84 0.37 0.08 18.96
C THR A 84 1.36 1.00 19.68
N VAL A 85 2.63 0.63 19.71
CA VAL A 85 3.68 1.46 20.34
C VAL A 85 3.76 2.84 19.69
N PHE A 86 3.81 2.92 18.34
CA PHE A 86 3.85 4.20 17.64
C PHE A 86 2.60 5.05 17.87
N GLY A 87 1.42 4.44 17.94
CA GLY A 87 0.17 5.15 18.23
C GLY A 87 0.19 5.77 19.61
N LEU A 88 0.61 5.04 20.63
CA LEU A 88 0.74 5.53 22.00
C LEU A 88 1.84 6.60 22.10
N GLN A 89 3.02 6.37 21.52
CA GLN A 89 4.09 7.39 21.48
C GLN A 89 3.62 8.69 20.82
N ALA A 90 2.90 8.58 19.69
CA ALA A 90 2.34 9.76 19.02
C ALA A 90 1.32 10.48 19.89
N TYR A 91 0.49 9.74 20.64
CA TYR A 91 -0.49 10.33 21.55
C TYR A 91 0.18 11.17 22.63
N TYR A 92 1.09 10.58 23.40
CA TYR A 92 1.81 11.31 24.46
C TYR A 92 2.56 12.53 23.90
N LYS A 93 3.26 12.35 22.76
CA LYS A 93 4.01 13.44 22.12
C LYS A 93 3.13 14.63 21.72
N VAL A 94 2.06 14.40 20.96
CA VAL A 94 1.25 15.53 20.44
C VAL A 94 0.29 16.10 21.47
N MET A 95 -0.05 15.31 22.51
CA MET A 95 -0.84 15.81 23.64
C MET A 95 0.01 16.58 24.65
N GLY A 96 1.35 16.54 24.53
CA GLY A 96 2.28 17.20 25.46
C GLY A 96 2.38 16.49 26.81
N LEU A 97 2.16 15.18 26.83
CA LEU A 97 2.18 14.37 28.04
C LEU A 97 3.52 13.67 28.22
N LYS A 98 3.92 13.40 29.47
CA LYS A 98 5.11 12.61 29.77
C LYS A 98 4.87 11.17 29.31
N GLN A 99 5.74 10.68 28.42
CA GLN A 99 5.65 9.32 27.91
C GLN A 99 6.12 8.30 28.94
N PRO A 100 5.38 7.21 29.20
CA PRO A 100 5.86 6.08 29.97
C PRO A 100 7.11 5.43 29.33
N ASN A 101 8.08 5.03 30.13
CA ASN A 101 9.37 4.50 29.62
C ASN A 101 9.26 3.17 28.85
N GLY A 102 8.27 2.32 29.14
CA GLY A 102 8.05 1.01 28.52
C GLY A 102 7.56 1.03 27.07
N LEU A 103 7.28 2.21 26.49
CA LEU A 103 6.89 2.31 25.07
C LEU A 103 8.10 2.15 24.15
N VAL A 104 8.79 1.01 24.24
CA VAL A 104 9.99 0.70 23.45
C VAL A 104 9.67 -0.41 22.45
N LEU A 105 10.22 -0.29 21.23
CA LEU A 105 10.08 -1.34 20.22
C LEU A 105 10.98 -2.54 20.57
N PRO A 106 10.46 -3.76 20.53
CA PRO A 106 11.31 -4.95 20.68
C PRO A 106 12.30 -5.02 19.51
N LYS A 107 13.56 -5.37 19.81
CA LYS A 107 14.60 -5.64 18.80
C LYS A 107 14.34 -6.99 18.10
N VAL A 108 13.18 -7.17 17.50
CA VAL A 108 12.85 -8.41 16.78
C VAL A 108 13.31 -8.30 15.34
N ARG A 109 14.22 -9.18 14.93
CA ARG A 109 14.57 -9.37 13.52
C ARG A 109 13.41 -10.11 12.83
N LYS A 110 12.68 -9.41 11.95
CA LYS A 110 11.73 -10.11 11.07
C LYS A 110 12.52 -10.93 10.06
N PRO A 111 12.20 -12.20 9.85
CA PRO A 111 12.73 -12.92 8.70
C PRO A 111 12.32 -12.15 7.43
N LYS A 112 13.29 -11.84 6.58
CA LYS A 112 13.04 -11.21 5.28
C LYS A 112 12.36 -12.25 4.41
N ARG A 113 11.04 -12.17 4.26
CA ARG A 113 10.34 -12.97 3.25
C ARG A 113 10.58 -12.33 1.89
N LEU A 114 10.98 -13.15 0.92
CA LEU A 114 11.06 -12.71 -0.47
C LEU A 114 9.65 -12.35 -0.97
N PRO A 115 9.51 -11.31 -1.79
CA PRO A 115 8.26 -11.00 -2.46
C PRO A 115 7.79 -12.19 -3.30
N ARG A 116 6.49 -12.41 -3.32
CA ARG A 116 5.87 -13.35 -4.25
C ARG A 116 5.81 -12.69 -5.63
N VAL A 117 6.20 -13.44 -6.64
CA VAL A 117 6.17 -13.02 -8.04
C VAL A 117 5.32 -14.01 -8.83
N LEU A 118 4.30 -13.50 -9.52
CA LEU A 118 3.51 -14.27 -10.47
C LEU A 118 4.27 -14.32 -11.79
N SER A 119 4.17 -15.42 -12.54
CA SER A 119 4.71 -15.49 -13.89
C SER A 119 3.93 -14.57 -14.85
N GLN A 120 4.54 -14.16 -15.95
CA GLN A 120 3.87 -13.36 -16.99
C GLN A 120 2.62 -14.07 -17.53
N GLU A 121 2.66 -15.40 -17.64
CA GLU A 121 1.52 -16.21 -18.05
C GLU A 121 0.39 -16.17 -17.03
N GLN A 122 0.70 -16.28 -15.74
CA GLN A 122 -0.30 -16.14 -14.67
C GLN A 122 -0.97 -14.77 -14.68
N ILE A 123 -0.20 -13.69 -14.88
CA ILE A 123 -0.74 -12.33 -15.05
C ILE A 123 -1.64 -12.26 -16.28
N ALA A 124 -1.20 -12.78 -17.43
CA ALA A 124 -1.98 -12.77 -18.65
C ALA A 124 -3.29 -13.56 -18.49
N ARG A 125 -3.24 -14.75 -17.86
CA ARG A 125 -4.41 -15.56 -17.55
C ARG A 125 -5.39 -14.83 -16.64
N LEU A 126 -4.89 -14.18 -15.58
CA LEU A 126 -5.69 -13.37 -14.68
C LEU A 126 -6.43 -12.25 -15.44
N LEU A 127 -5.71 -11.47 -16.24
CA LEU A 127 -6.27 -10.31 -16.94
C LEU A 127 -7.24 -10.70 -18.07
N ARG A 128 -7.02 -11.84 -18.75
CA ARG A 128 -7.94 -12.32 -19.80
C ARG A 128 -9.32 -12.70 -19.25
N ASN A 129 -9.40 -13.16 -18.00
CA ASN A 129 -10.62 -13.60 -17.33
C ASN A 129 -11.30 -12.50 -16.51
N CYS A 130 -10.92 -11.26 -16.70
CA CYS A 130 -11.52 -10.11 -16.03
C CYS A 130 -12.52 -9.36 -16.93
N THR A 131 -13.51 -8.72 -16.31
CA THR A 131 -14.33 -7.69 -16.96
C THR A 131 -13.45 -6.54 -17.44
N LEU A 132 -13.93 -5.70 -18.35
CA LEU A 132 -13.13 -4.54 -18.80
C LEU A 132 -12.74 -3.62 -17.64
N TYR A 133 -13.63 -3.43 -16.66
CA TYR A 133 -13.36 -2.63 -15.45
C TYR A 133 -12.23 -3.25 -14.61
N ASP A 134 -12.39 -4.51 -14.21
CA ASP A 134 -11.43 -5.23 -13.38
C ASP A 134 -10.06 -5.35 -14.08
N LYS A 135 -10.10 -5.70 -15.39
CA LYS A 135 -8.91 -5.79 -16.25
C LYS A 135 -8.14 -4.49 -16.30
N THR A 136 -8.83 -3.37 -16.56
CA THR A 136 -8.16 -2.07 -16.67
C THR A 136 -7.52 -1.66 -15.36
N LEU A 137 -8.21 -1.87 -14.24
CA LEU A 137 -7.68 -1.55 -12.91
C LEU A 137 -6.45 -2.40 -12.55
N LEU A 138 -6.54 -3.72 -12.72
CA LEU A 138 -5.42 -4.62 -12.40
C LEU A 138 -4.25 -4.44 -13.38
N ALA A 139 -4.54 -4.21 -14.65
CA ALA A 139 -3.54 -3.99 -15.68
C ALA A 139 -2.76 -2.69 -15.45
N VAL A 140 -3.40 -1.56 -15.11
CA VAL A 140 -2.69 -0.31 -14.83
C VAL A 140 -1.81 -0.42 -13.58
N ILE A 141 -2.26 -1.18 -12.56
CA ILE A 141 -1.45 -1.46 -11.38
C ILE A 141 -0.19 -2.26 -11.76
N TYR A 142 -0.32 -3.24 -12.64
CA TYR A 142 0.80 -4.05 -13.10
C TYR A 142 1.69 -3.27 -14.08
N ASP A 143 1.16 -2.72 -15.15
CA ASP A 143 1.92 -2.01 -16.19
C ASP A 143 2.72 -0.84 -15.62
N CYS A 144 2.07 0.00 -14.80
CA CYS A 144 2.70 1.18 -14.20
C CYS A 144 3.32 0.90 -12.82
N ALA A 145 3.29 -0.34 -12.35
CA ALA A 145 3.77 -0.75 -11.03
C ALA A 145 3.24 0.14 -9.88
N LEU A 146 1.96 0.53 -9.93
CA LEU A 146 1.35 1.44 -8.96
C LEU A 146 1.10 0.78 -7.60
N ARG A 147 1.11 1.60 -6.54
CA ARG A 147 0.52 1.19 -5.26
C ARG A 147 -1.01 1.23 -5.38
N VAL A 148 -1.69 0.36 -4.64
CA VAL A 148 -3.17 0.32 -4.67
C VAL A 148 -3.80 1.69 -4.41
N GLY A 149 -3.28 2.46 -3.45
CA GLY A 149 -3.79 3.80 -3.15
C GLY A 149 -3.49 4.82 -4.25
N GLU A 150 -2.45 4.64 -5.06
CA GLU A 150 -2.14 5.47 -6.22
C GLU A 150 -3.16 5.19 -7.33
N ALA A 151 -3.42 3.91 -7.63
CA ALA A 151 -4.44 3.53 -8.60
C ALA A 151 -5.86 4.02 -8.21
N CYS A 152 -6.20 3.97 -6.91
CA CYS A 152 -7.48 4.48 -6.42
C CYS A 152 -7.66 6.00 -6.60
N ARG A 153 -6.58 6.76 -6.66
CA ARG A 153 -6.60 8.22 -6.80
C ARG A 153 -6.33 8.72 -8.20
N LEU A 154 -6.10 7.80 -9.15
CA LEU A 154 -5.76 8.12 -10.52
C LEU A 154 -6.88 8.92 -11.19
N ARG A 155 -6.53 10.07 -11.78
CA ARG A 155 -7.42 10.93 -12.56
C ARG A 155 -7.10 10.83 -14.05
N TRP A 156 -8.05 11.21 -14.89
CA TRP A 156 -7.80 11.24 -16.32
C TRP A 156 -6.74 12.28 -16.71
N ASP A 157 -6.69 13.41 -16.00
CA ASP A 157 -5.70 14.45 -16.20
C ASP A 157 -4.26 14.03 -15.82
N ASP A 158 -4.14 12.96 -15.02
CA ASP A 158 -2.83 12.38 -14.70
C ASP A 158 -2.24 11.59 -15.87
N ILE A 159 -3.04 11.27 -16.91
CA ILE A 159 -2.62 10.42 -18.03
C ILE A 159 -2.32 11.27 -19.26
N CYS A 160 -1.04 11.41 -19.57
CA CYS A 160 -0.60 12.06 -20.80
C CYS A 160 -0.47 11.00 -21.92
N PHE A 161 -1.51 10.90 -22.76
CA PHE A 161 -1.57 9.93 -23.85
C PHE A 161 -0.46 10.14 -24.88
N ASP A 162 -0.17 11.41 -25.26
CA ASP A 162 0.82 11.74 -26.28
C ASP A 162 2.25 11.41 -25.82
N ARG A 163 2.54 11.66 -24.53
CA ARG A 163 3.87 11.40 -23.95
C ARG A 163 3.99 10.00 -23.37
N ARG A 164 2.93 9.20 -23.41
CA ARG A 164 2.89 7.83 -22.85
C ARG A 164 3.36 7.78 -21.38
N LYS A 165 2.90 8.73 -20.59
CA LYS A 165 3.29 8.89 -19.19
C LYS A 165 2.07 9.08 -18.30
N LEU A 166 2.18 8.56 -17.10
CA LEU A 166 1.21 8.74 -16.03
C LEU A 166 1.88 9.51 -14.89
N PHE A 167 1.23 10.56 -14.42
CA PHE A 167 1.67 11.33 -13.27
C PHE A 167 1.12 10.71 -11.99
N VAL A 168 1.98 10.43 -11.03
CA VAL A 168 1.60 9.94 -9.70
C VAL A 168 1.81 11.06 -8.70
N PHE A 169 0.70 11.70 -8.33
CA PHE A 169 0.68 12.77 -7.36
C PHE A 169 0.83 12.23 -5.93
N GLN A 170 1.68 12.86 -5.13
CA GLN A 170 1.89 12.56 -3.72
C GLN A 170 1.96 11.06 -3.38
N GLY A 171 2.86 10.35 -4.04
CA GLY A 171 3.21 8.98 -3.70
C GLY A 171 3.70 8.86 -2.24
N LYS A 172 4.13 7.68 -1.81
CA LYS A 172 4.67 7.47 -0.46
C LYS A 172 5.80 8.46 -0.16
N GLY A 173 5.65 9.27 0.88
CA GLY A 173 6.59 10.34 1.25
C GLY A 173 6.35 11.65 0.50
N ARG A 174 5.15 11.88 -0.07
CA ARG A 174 4.74 13.10 -0.81
C ARG A 174 5.64 13.44 -1.99
N LYS A 175 6.24 12.42 -2.64
CA LYS A 175 7.06 12.61 -3.84
C LYS A 175 6.25 12.30 -5.08
N ASP A 176 6.22 13.24 -5.99
CA ASP A 176 5.63 13.10 -7.31
C ASP A 176 6.57 12.33 -8.24
N ARG A 177 6.01 11.63 -9.21
CA ARG A 177 6.78 10.97 -10.25
C ARG A 177 5.97 10.75 -11.51
N TYR A 178 6.66 10.70 -12.64
CA TYR A 178 6.12 10.17 -13.89
C TYR A 178 6.46 8.70 -14.04
N VAL A 179 5.49 7.94 -14.53
CA VAL A 179 5.64 6.51 -14.82
C VAL A 179 5.31 6.29 -16.29
N PRO A 180 6.15 5.56 -17.06
CA PRO A 180 5.82 5.18 -18.42
C PRO A 180 4.57 4.31 -18.45
N VAL A 181 3.77 4.46 -19.50
CA VAL A 181 2.57 3.64 -19.80
C VAL A 181 2.79 2.96 -21.14
N SER A 182 2.55 1.65 -21.21
CA SER A 182 2.70 0.91 -22.46
C SER A 182 1.60 1.29 -23.47
N ASP A 183 1.90 1.15 -24.78
CA ASP A 183 0.94 1.44 -25.85
C ASP A 183 -0.34 0.61 -25.71
N GLN A 184 -0.19 -0.67 -25.36
CA GLN A 184 -1.33 -1.56 -25.12
C GLN A 184 -2.18 -1.10 -23.95
N MET A 185 -1.55 -0.58 -22.87
CA MET A 185 -2.30 -0.03 -21.73
C MET A 185 -3.07 1.23 -22.13
N LEU A 186 -2.51 2.08 -22.98
CA LEU A 186 -3.21 3.27 -23.51
C LEU A 186 -4.43 2.89 -24.34
N VAL A 187 -4.33 1.83 -25.15
CA VAL A 187 -5.49 1.28 -25.90
C VAL A 187 -6.58 0.80 -24.95
N VAL A 188 -6.21 0.05 -23.92
CA VAL A 188 -7.16 -0.43 -22.89
C VAL A 188 -7.81 0.74 -22.16
N LEU A 189 -7.05 1.78 -21.79
CA LEU A 189 -7.57 2.99 -21.12
C LEU A 189 -8.55 3.77 -22.01
N LYS A 190 -8.27 3.91 -23.30
CA LYS A 190 -9.20 4.55 -24.26
C LYS A 190 -10.51 3.76 -24.38
N ALA A 191 -10.44 2.44 -24.54
CA ALA A 191 -11.62 1.58 -24.58
C ALA A 191 -12.42 1.64 -23.25
N TYR A 192 -11.73 1.68 -22.15
CA TYR A 192 -12.33 1.82 -20.82
C TYR A 192 -13.07 3.15 -20.67
N ARG A 193 -12.43 4.29 -21.05
CA ARG A 193 -13.02 5.63 -20.98
C ARG A 193 -14.31 5.73 -21.82
N LYS A 194 -14.32 5.10 -23.00
CA LYS A 194 -15.51 5.04 -23.87
C LYS A 194 -16.66 4.31 -23.20
N LYS A 195 -16.39 3.20 -22.49
CA LYS A 195 -17.44 2.39 -21.83
C LYS A 195 -17.86 2.94 -20.48
N TYR A 196 -16.93 3.57 -19.74
CA TYR A 196 -17.14 4.11 -18.40
C TYR A 196 -16.72 5.60 -18.38
N PRO A 197 -17.51 6.49 -18.98
CA PRO A 197 -17.17 7.91 -19.07
C PRO A 197 -17.08 8.56 -17.70
N SER A 198 -16.07 9.41 -17.55
CA SER A 198 -15.80 10.13 -16.31
C SER A 198 -14.87 11.32 -16.58
N ASP A 199 -15.12 12.44 -15.92
CA ASP A 199 -14.33 13.66 -16.07
C ASP A 199 -13.27 13.82 -14.97
N ASP A 200 -13.29 12.99 -13.93
CA ASP A 200 -12.40 13.09 -12.78
C ASP A 200 -11.60 11.78 -12.59
N TYR A 201 -12.01 10.93 -11.64
CA TYR A 201 -11.29 9.69 -11.35
C TYR A 201 -11.44 8.65 -12.47
N VAL A 202 -10.33 7.98 -12.83
CA VAL A 202 -10.36 6.86 -13.77
C VAL A 202 -11.24 5.74 -13.25
N PHE A 203 -11.13 5.41 -11.96
CA PHE A 203 -11.90 4.35 -11.33
C PHE A 203 -12.88 4.92 -10.30
N LYS A 204 -14.16 4.92 -10.63
CA LYS A 204 -15.26 5.37 -9.76
C LYS A 204 -15.90 4.22 -9.00
N SER A 205 -16.42 4.51 -7.82
CA SER A 205 -17.26 3.59 -7.06
C SER A 205 -18.66 3.54 -7.70
N HIS A 206 -19.21 2.34 -7.85
CA HIS A 206 -20.57 2.14 -8.32
C HIS A 206 -21.62 2.20 -7.20
N SER A 207 -21.23 2.50 -5.96
CA SER A 207 -22.19 2.69 -4.86
C SER A 207 -22.89 4.04 -5.03
N GLY A 208 -24.16 4.02 -5.40
CA GLY A 208 -25.04 5.14 -5.78
C GLY A 208 -25.22 6.29 -4.77
N LYS A 209 -24.18 6.75 -4.14
CA LYS A 209 -24.12 7.99 -3.37
C LYS A 209 -23.75 9.13 -4.30
N THR A 210 -24.40 10.25 -4.11
CA THR A 210 -24.52 11.43 -4.95
C THR A 210 -23.21 12.15 -5.36
N GLU A 211 -22.05 11.72 -4.89
CA GLU A 211 -20.75 12.25 -5.30
C GLU A 211 -19.92 11.18 -5.99
N PRO A 212 -19.19 11.50 -7.08
CA PRO A 212 -18.32 10.55 -7.76
C PRO A 212 -17.15 10.18 -6.86
N GLN A 213 -17.35 9.18 -6.03
CA GLN A 213 -16.34 8.72 -5.10
C GLN A 213 -15.35 7.81 -5.82
N ARG A 214 -14.06 8.07 -5.63
CA ARG A 214 -12.99 7.15 -6.00
C ARG A 214 -13.20 5.78 -5.33
N ILE A 215 -12.75 4.73 -5.98
CA ILE A 215 -12.74 3.39 -5.35
C ILE A 215 -11.80 3.35 -4.14
N THR A 216 -12.08 2.42 -3.26
CA THR A 216 -11.26 2.20 -2.06
C THR A 216 -10.28 1.04 -2.25
N PRO A 217 -9.12 1.01 -1.54
CA PRO A 217 -8.23 -0.13 -1.53
C PRO A 217 -8.90 -1.44 -1.11
N GLY A 218 -9.94 -1.37 -0.27
CA GLY A 218 -10.77 -2.52 0.12
C GLY A 218 -11.51 -3.12 -1.08
N TYR A 219 -12.12 -2.28 -1.89
CA TYR A 219 -12.83 -2.71 -3.10
C TYR A 219 -11.88 -3.32 -4.14
N VAL A 220 -10.68 -2.73 -4.33
CA VAL A 220 -9.65 -3.32 -5.22
C VAL A 220 -9.24 -4.73 -4.77
N ARG A 221 -9.15 -4.99 -3.45
CA ARG A 221 -8.88 -6.34 -2.94
C ARG A 221 -10.01 -7.33 -3.26
N ILE A 222 -11.27 -6.89 -3.19
CA ILE A 222 -12.43 -7.72 -3.57
C ILE A 222 -12.36 -8.05 -5.06
N ILE A 223 -12.08 -7.07 -5.92
CA ILE A 223 -11.89 -7.28 -7.37
C ILE A 223 -10.81 -8.34 -7.62
N LEU A 224 -9.64 -8.20 -7.01
CA LEU A 224 -8.57 -9.18 -7.19
C LEU A 224 -8.99 -10.57 -6.71
N LYS A 225 -9.61 -10.68 -5.52
CA LYS A 225 -10.06 -11.96 -4.98
C LYS A 225 -11.04 -12.66 -5.94
N ASN A 226 -12.00 -11.92 -6.49
CA ASN A 226 -12.95 -12.45 -7.45
C ASN A 226 -12.28 -12.85 -8.77
N ALA A 227 -11.29 -12.09 -9.25
CA ALA A 227 -10.53 -12.42 -10.44
C ALA A 227 -9.68 -13.70 -10.24
N LEU A 228 -9.05 -13.86 -9.10
CA LEU A 228 -8.27 -15.06 -8.74
C LEU A 228 -9.15 -16.32 -8.68
N ALA A 229 -10.36 -16.21 -8.13
CA ALA A 229 -11.31 -17.32 -8.06
C ALA A 229 -11.71 -17.86 -9.44
N ARG A 230 -11.79 -16.98 -10.47
CA ARG A 230 -12.16 -17.37 -11.85
C ARG A 230 -11.06 -18.17 -12.56
N VAL A 231 -9.81 -18.07 -12.13
CA VAL A 231 -8.65 -18.63 -12.85
C VAL A 231 -7.89 -19.70 -12.05
N VAL A 232 -8.42 -20.13 -10.93
CA VAL A 232 -7.82 -21.16 -10.07
C VAL A 232 -6.35 -20.82 -9.75
N LEU A 233 -6.12 -19.59 -9.31
CA LEU A 233 -4.85 -19.14 -8.76
C LEU A 233 -4.92 -19.06 -7.23
N ASP A 234 -3.75 -19.08 -6.58
CA ASP A 234 -3.65 -18.97 -5.13
C ASP A 234 -4.35 -17.70 -4.61
N HIS A 235 -5.37 -17.88 -3.78
CA HIS A 235 -6.16 -16.81 -3.18
C HIS A 235 -5.39 -15.93 -2.19
N SER A 236 -4.19 -16.32 -1.79
CA SER A 236 -3.32 -15.51 -0.93
C SER A 236 -2.55 -14.43 -1.68
N ILE A 237 -2.67 -14.38 -3.02
CA ILE A 237 -2.11 -13.32 -3.87
C ILE A 237 -2.74 -11.97 -3.51
N THR A 238 -1.91 -10.96 -3.39
CA THR A 238 -2.30 -9.59 -3.02
C THR A 238 -2.06 -8.61 -4.17
N ILE A 239 -2.66 -7.42 -4.09
CA ILE A 239 -2.37 -6.33 -5.04
C ILE A 239 -0.88 -5.94 -5.03
N HIS A 240 -0.20 -6.08 -3.90
CA HIS A 240 1.23 -5.82 -3.83
C HIS A 240 2.05 -6.84 -4.64
N ASP A 241 1.58 -8.08 -4.75
CA ASP A 241 2.27 -9.12 -5.54
C ASP A 241 2.21 -8.82 -7.04
N LEU A 242 1.14 -8.16 -7.54
CA LEU A 242 1.10 -7.64 -8.92
C LEU A 242 2.21 -6.60 -9.15
N ARG A 243 2.39 -5.67 -8.22
CA ARG A 243 3.44 -4.67 -8.29
C ARG A 243 4.84 -5.29 -8.12
N HIS A 244 4.99 -6.29 -7.27
CA HIS A 244 6.24 -7.05 -7.12
C HIS A 244 6.59 -7.79 -8.41
N SER A 245 5.61 -8.43 -9.04
CA SER A 245 5.77 -9.09 -10.32
C SER A 245 6.17 -8.11 -11.42
N ALA A 246 5.52 -6.94 -11.49
CA ALA A 246 5.89 -5.89 -12.42
C ALA A 246 7.37 -5.47 -12.26
N ALA A 247 7.80 -5.20 -11.03
CA ALA A 247 9.17 -4.79 -10.74
C ALA A 247 10.20 -5.87 -11.14
N THR A 248 9.88 -7.14 -10.88
CA THR A 248 10.75 -8.27 -11.25
C THR A 248 10.81 -8.44 -12.76
N HIS A 249 9.66 -8.44 -13.45
CA HIS A 249 9.60 -8.59 -14.90
C HIS A 249 10.27 -7.44 -15.65
N LEU A 250 10.24 -6.21 -15.14
CA LEU A 250 10.98 -5.09 -15.71
C LEU A 250 12.48 -5.35 -15.70
N LEU A 251 13.02 -5.86 -14.58
CA LEU A 251 14.44 -6.24 -14.48
C LEU A 251 14.78 -7.44 -15.40
N GLU A 252 13.90 -8.45 -15.46
CA GLU A 252 14.07 -9.61 -16.37
C GLU A 252 14.06 -9.20 -17.84
N ASN A 253 13.32 -8.13 -18.18
CA ASN A 253 13.31 -7.54 -19.52
C ASN A 253 14.45 -6.54 -19.77
N GLY A 254 15.42 -6.40 -18.83
CA GLY A 254 16.62 -5.59 -19.00
C GLY A 254 16.47 -4.12 -18.59
N GLU A 255 15.34 -3.72 -17.95
CA GLU A 255 15.24 -2.35 -17.44
C GLU A 255 16.25 -2.10 -16.32
N ASN A 256 16.94 -0.96 -16.37
CA ASN A 256 17.94 -0.61 -15.36
C ASN A 256 17.28 -0.45 -13.97
N ILE A 257 17.94 -0.99 -12.94
CA ILE A 257 17.44 -0.95 -11.56
C ILE A 257 17.13 0.47 -11.05
N MET A 258 17.88 1.47 -11.50
CA MET A 258 17.61 2.89 -11.13
C MET A 258 16.32 3.40 -11.77
N GLN A 259 15.99 2.96 -12.98
CA GLN A 259 14.72 3.28 -13.64
C GLN A 259 13.56 2.57 -12.94
N VAL A 260 13.73 1.28 -12.61
CA VAL A 260 12.76 0.52 -11.81
C VAL A 260 12.52 1.20 -10.44
N GLN A 261 13.60 1.65 -9.76
CA GLN A 261 13.47 2.40 -8.51
C GLN A 261 12.63 3.67 -8.67
N LYS A 262 12.90 4.47 -9.70
CA LYS A 262 12.16 5.71 -10.02
C LYS A 262 10.69 5.40 -10.32
N ARG A 263 10.42 4.38 -11.16
CA ARG A 263 9.08 3.93 -11.52
C ARG A 263 8.28 3.50 -10.29
N LEU A 264 8.89 2.74 -9.38
CA LEU A 264 8.30 2.33 -8.11
C LEU A 264 8.15 3.48 -7.09
N GLY A 265 8.92 4.54 -7.22
CA GLY A 265 8.99 5.62 -6.22
C GLY A 265 9.53 5.11 -4.88
N HIS A 266 10.62 4.34 -4.92
CA HIS A 266 11.34 3.90 -3.74
C HIS A 266 12.39 4.94 -3.34
N ALA A 267 12.33 5.42 -2.09
CA ALA A 267 13.27 6.41 -1.58
C ALA A 267 14.71 5.87 -1.46
N ARG A 268 14.85 4.55 -1.24
CA ARG A 268 16.15 3.88 -1.08
C ARG A 268 16.29 2.77 -2.13
N LEU A 269 17.44 2.71 -2.79
CA LEU A 269 17.76 1.68 -3.77
C LEU A 269 17.70 0.27 -3.15
N THR A 270 18.12 0.13 -1.90
CA THR A 270 18.07 -1.14 -1.16
C THR A 270 16.68 -1.78 -1.11
N THR A 271 15.60 -0.96 -1.22
CA THR A 271 14.23 -1.49 -1.33
C THR A 271 13.95 -2.14 -2.68
N THR A 272 14.62 -1.67 -3.73
CA THR A 272 14.47 -2.21 -5.10
C THR A 272 15.42 -3.39 -5.33
N MET A 273 16.57 -3.42 -4.67
CA MET A 273 17.56 -4.50 -4.81
C MET A 273 17.00 -5.89 -4.47
N VAL A 274 15.94 -5.98 -3.66
CA VAL A 274 15.27 -7.26 -3.36
C VAL A 274 14.79 -7.96 -4.62
N TYR A 275 14.42 -7.21 -5.66
CA TYR A 275 13.93 -7.78 -6.93
C TYR A 275 15.06 -8.34 -7.78
N LEU A 276 16.31 -7.82 -7.69
CA LEU A 276 17.48 -8.40 -8.36
C LEU A 276 17.78 -9.82 -7.90
N HIS A 277 17.54 -10.11 -6.60
CA HIS A 277 17.75 -11.47 -6.07
C HIS A 277 16.68 -12.47 -6.52
N ILE A 278 15.57 -11.98 -7.08
CA ILE A 278 14.42 -12.81 -7.49
C ILE A 278 14.34 -12.91 -9.01
N ALA A 279 14.72 -11.84 -9.71
CA ALA A 279 14.68 -11.75 -11.17
C ALA A 279 15.57 -12.80 -11.81
N LYS A 280 15.02 -13.53 -12.78
CA LYS A 280 15.76 -14.44 -13.64
C LYS A 280 16.38 -13.62 -14.78
N ILE A 281 17.55 -13.05 -14.53
CA ILE A 281 18.27 -12.26 -15.53
C ILE A 281 18.94 -13.25 -16.47
N ASP A 282 18.53 -13.22 -17.74
CA ASP A 282 19.09 -14.06 -18.78
C ASP A 282 20.55 -13.64 -19.05
N PRO A 283 21.55 -14.54 -18.84
CA PRO A 283 22.94 -14.22 -19.10
C PRO A 283 23.20 -13.85 -20.59
N ILE A 284 22.36 -14.33 -21.50
CA ILE A 284 22.49 -14.06 -22.95
C ILE A 284 22.14 -12.60 -23.27
N LYS A 285 21.28 -11.96 -22.47
CA LYS A 285 20.93 -10.54 -22.61
C LYS A 285 21.96 -9.59 -21.99
N GLN A 286 23.00 -10.12 -21.33
CA GLN A 286 24.05 -9.29 -20.77
C GLN A 286 25.00 -8.89 -21.93
N VAL A 287 25.32 -7.60 -21.97
CA VAL A 287 26.32 -7.09 -22.93
C VAL A 287 27.65 -7.74 -22.64
N ARG A 288 28.16 -8.54 -23.59
CA ARG A 288 29.48 -9.12 -23.52
C ARG A 288 30.45 -8.15 -24.21
N MET A 289 31.37 -7.60 -23.44
CA MET A 289 32.26 -6.54 -23.95
C MET A 289 33.06 -6.95 -25.18
N ILE A 290 33.47 -8.20 -25.27
CA ILE A 290 34.18 -8.72 -26.46
C ILE A 290 33.27 -8.76 -27.70
N ASP A 291 31.99 -9.12 -27.54
CA ASP A 291 31.02 -9.14 -28.65
C ASP A 291 30.68 -7.72 -29.13
N VAL A 292 30.84 -6.70 -28.26
CA VAL A 292 30.69 -5.28 -28.64
C VAL A 292 31.91 -4.82 -29.45
N LEU A 293 33.12 -5.22 -29.04
CA LEU A 293 34.35 -4.84 -29.70
C LEU A 293 34.56 -5.62 -31.00
N PHE A 294 34.16 -6.87 -31.03
CA PHE A 294 34.31 -7.80 -32.15
C PHE A 294 32.98 -8.52 -32.42
N PRO A 295 32.02 -7.83 -33.07
CA PRO A 295 30.73 -8.46 -33.33
C PRO A 295 30.87 -9.71 -34.19
N PRO A 296 30.18 -10.81 -33.87
CA PRO A 296 30.23 -12.03 -34.67
C PRO A 296 29.80 -11.71 -36.11
N LYS A 297 30.55 -12.19 -37.08
CA LYS A 297 30.20 -12.05 -38.50
C LYS A 297 28.86 -12.75 -38.74
N GLN A 298 27.90 -12.02 -39.31
CA GLN A 298 26.63 -12.59 -39.76
C GLN A 298 26.83 -13.60 -40.89
#